data_b3c11b95e646359e6a8f7a24fdd1d17f
#
_entry.id   b3c11b95e646359e6a8f7a24fdd1d17f
#
_cell.length_a   1.000
_cell.length_b   1.000
_cell.length_c   1.000
_cell.angle_alpha   90.00
_cell.angle_beta   90.00
_cell.angle_gamma   90.00
#
_symmetry.space_group_name_H-M   'P 1'
#
loop_
_entity.id
_entity.type
_entity.pdbx_description
1 polymer ?
#
loop_
_entity_poly.entity_id
_entity_poly.type
_entity_poly.pdbx_seq_one_letter_code
_entity_poly.pdbx_strand_id
1 'polypeptide(L)'
;MLKSHELLGFMSPALANDILNDAFESDKTTYKAVLNGIAEARKVRPVFLERQSRPQRHLLMVATLSRPGMDQVAGSLIRAWLVKKQKALLVDFLGTLGIPHNEGVVDDLPGSVDDAVLKAAVEGLIARHAPEVVAVYLNAFNDMNAASWSNLKSMLENDPRLQVGGHA
;
A
#
# COMPACT_ATOMS: atom_id res chain seq x y z
N MET A 1 -13.43 4.07 4.09
CA MET A 1 -12.33 3.09 3.86
C MET A 1 -11.69 3.38 2.53
N LEU A 2 -10.37 3.57 2.52
CA LEU A 2 -9.63 3.90 1.29
C LEU A 2 -9.34 2.65 0.48
N LYS A 3 -9.63 2.71 -0.80
CA LYS A 3 -9.26 1.69 -1.78
C LYS A 3 -7.85 1.92 -2.30
N SER A 4 -7.28 0.92 -2.94
CA SER A 4 -5.89 0.98 -3.40
C SER A 4 -5.61 2.12 -4.38
N HIS A 5 -6.54 2.42 -5.31
CA HIS A 5 -6.37 3.56 -6.21
C HIS A 5 -6.38 4.90 -5.45
N GLU A 6 -7.21 5.02 -4.41
CA GLU A 6 -7.26 6.21 -3.55
C GLU A 6 -5.98 6.36 -2.73
N LEU A 7 -5.43 5.25 -2.22
CA LEU A 7 -4.15 5.28 -1.51
C LEU A 7 -3.03 5.86 -2.37
N LEU A 8 -2.93 5.43 -3.62
CA LEU A 8 -1.94 5.99 -4.56
C LEU A 8 -2.21 7.45 -4.91
N GLY A 9 -3.48 7.84 -4.98
CA GLY A 9 -3.84 9.24 -5.26
C GLY A 9 -3.61 10.19 -4.09
N PHE A 10 -3.74 9.69 -2.86
CA PHE A 10 -3.66 10.52 -1.65
C PHE A 10 -2.29 10.51 -0.98
N MET A 11 -1.47 9.47 -1.20
CA MET A 11 -0.11 9.50 -0.64
C MET A 11 0.73 10.62 -1.27
N SER A 12 1.82 10.99 -0.60
CA SER A 12 2.72 12.00 -1.14
C SER A 12 3.28 11.58 -2.51
N PRO A 13 3.49 12.53 -3.43
CA PRO A 13 4.16 12.24 -4.70
C PRO A 13 5.52 11.58 -4.53
N ALA A 14 6.25 11.94 -3.49
CA ALA A 14 7.55 11.34 -3.18
C ALA A 14 7.42 9.85 -2.87
N LEU A 15 6.46 9.45 -2.02
CA LEU A 15 6.24 8.05 -1.69
C LEU A 15 5.76 7.25 -2.89
N ALA A 16 4.80 7.77 -3.65
CA ALA A 16 4.31 7.10 -4.86
C ALA A 16 5.44 6.86 -5.87
N ASN A 17 6.31 7.84 -6.06
CA ASN A 17 7.48 7.72 -6.91
C ASN A 17 8.50 6.69 -6.37
N ASP A 18 8.73 6.66 -5.06
CA ASP A 18 9.62 5.67 -4.43
C ASP A 18 9.10 4.25 -4.62
N ILE A 19 7.80 4.03 -4.49
CA ILE A 19 7.18 2.72 -4.73
C ILE A 19 7.43 2.26 -6.18
N LEU A 20 7.24 3.13 -7.15
CA LEU A 20 7.50 2.82 -8.56
C LEU A 20 8.98 2.62 -8.85
N ASN A 21 9.87 3.43 -8.29
CA ASN A 21 11.31 3.27 -8.44
C ASN A 21 11.80 1.96 -7.84
N ASP A 22 11.32 1.59 -6.66
CA ASP A 22 11.66 0.31 -6.02
C ASP A 22 11.25 -0.88 -6.90
N ALA A 23 10.06 -0.84 -7.48
CA ALA A 23 9.62 -1.87 -8.41
C ALA A 23 10.48 -1.89 -9.68
N PHE A 24 10.76 -0.73 -10.25
CA PHE A 24 11.61 -0.61 -11.45
C PHE A 24 13.01 -1.18 -11.23
N GLU A 25 13.62 -0.94 -10.08
CA GLU A 25 14.98 -1.35 -9.78
C GLU A 25 15.09 -2.78 -9.27
N SER A 26 14.11 -3.26 -8.50
CA SER A 26 14.23 -4.51 -7.73
C SER A 26 13.13 -5.54 -8.02
N ASP A 27 12.06 -5.19 -8.72
CA ASP A 27 10.92 -6.08 -8.99
C ASP A 27 10.35 -5.85 -10.39
N LYS A 28 11.14 -6.19 -11.37
CA LYS A 28 10.80 -5.97 -12.79
C LYS A 28 9.52 -6.69 -13.22
N THR A 29 9.22 -7.83 -12.64
CA THR A 29 7.99 -8.58 -12.94
C THR A 29 6.75 -7.80 -12.54
N THR A 30 6.71 -7.29 -11.32
CA THR A 30 5.62 -6.42 -10.85
C THR A 30 5.56 -5.13 -11.65
N TYR A 31 6.69 -4.47 -11.88
CA TYR A 31 6.73 -3.23 -12.65
C TYR A 31 6.16 -3.41 -14.05
N LYS A 32 6.56 -4.46 -14.75
CA LYS A 32 6.06 -4.78 -16.10
C LYS A 32 4.56 -5.08 -16.10
N ALA A 33 4.08 -5.84 -15.13
CA ALA A 33 2.66 -6.15 -15.01
C ALA A 33 1.82 -4.86 -14.76
N VAL A 34 2.31 -3.98 -13.90
CA VAL A 34 1.67 -2.68 -13.63
C VAL A 34 1.69 -1.79 -14.88
N LEU A 35 2.83 -1.71 -15.56
CA LEU A 35 2.97 -0.96 -16.79
C LEU A 35 1.98 -1.43 -17.86
N ASN A 36 1.85 -2.74 -18.05
CA ASN A 36 0.91 -3.33 -19.00
C ASN A 36 -0.54 -3.02 -18.62
N GLY A 37 -0.90 -3.09 -17.35
CA GLY A 37 -2.24 -2.73 -16.85
C GLY A 37 -2.57 -1.26 -17.11
N ILE A 38 -1.61 -0.37 -16.94
CA ILE A 38 -1.75 1.06 -17.23
C ILE A 38 -1.90 1.30 -18.73
N ALA A 39 -1.09 0.65 -19.54
CA ALA A 39 -1.16 0.74 -21.00
C ALA A 39 -2.53 0.31 -21.52
N GLU A 40 -3.05 -0.80 -21.00
CA GLU A 40 -4.39 -1.28 -21.32
C GLU A 40 -5.48 -0.27 -20.92
N ALA A 41 -5.42 0.27 -19.71
CA ALA A 41 -6.37 1.27 -19.24
C ALA A 41 -6.34 2.55 -20.07
N ARG A 42 -5.19 2.93 -20.60
CA ARG A 42 -5.01 4.11 -21.44
C ARG A 42 -5.19 3.82 -22.94
N LYS A 43 -5.41 2.56 -23.30
CA LYS A 43 -5.53 2.11 -24.71
C LYS A 43 -4.31 2.48 -25.56
N VAL A 44 -3.13 2.33 -24.99
CA VAL A 44 -1.84 2.53 -25.68
C VAL A 44 -1.00 1.27 -25.60
N ARG A 45 -0.01 1.15 -26.47
CA ARG A 45 0.95 0.05 -26.37
C ARG A 45 1.97 0.33 -25.25
N PRO A 46 2.43 -0.68 -24.51
CA PRO A 46 3.40 -0.51 -23.44
C PRO A 46 4.66 0.23 -23.87
N VAL A 47 5.13 0.03 -25.12
CA VAL A 47 6.30 0.70 -25.67
C VAL A 47 6.18 2.23 -25.65
N PHE A 48 4.98 2.77 -25.75
CA PHE A 48 4.74 4.20 -25.63
C PHE A 48 5.15 4.76 -24.28
N LEU A 49 4.86 4.00 -23.21
CA LEU A 49 5.26 4.37 -21.85
C LEU A 49 6.75 4.18 -21.64
N GLU A 50 7.30 3.09 -22.16
CA GLU A 50 8.73 2.77 -22.02
C GLU A 50 9.65 3.80 -22.72
N ARG A 51 9.18 4.45 -23.76
CA ARG A 51 9.92 5.51 -24.46
C ARG A 51 10.01 6.82 -23.71
N GLN A 52 9.16 7.05 -22.74
CA GLN A 52 9.21 8.25 -21.92
C GLN A 52 10.36 8.17 -20.90
N SER A 53 10.86 9.33 -20.47
CA SER A 53 11.79 9.36 -19.35
C SER A 53 11.15 8.75 -18.10
N ARG A 54 11.94 8.16 -17.21
CA ARG A 54 11.42 7.55 -16.00
C ARG A 54 10.55 8.51 -15.17
N PRO A 55 10.97 9.76 -14.91
CA PRO A 55 10.12 10.69 -14.14
C PRO A 55 8.78 10.97 -14.82
N GLN A 56 8.74 11.21 -16.13
CA GLN A 56 7.50 11.45 -16.87
C GLN A 56 6.60 10.22 -16.88
N ARG A 57 7.18 9.06 -17.11
CA ARG A 57 6.48 7.78 -17.10
C ARG A 57 5.83 7.53 -15.73
N HIS A 58 6.56 7.73 -14.64
CA HIS A 58 6.04 7.51 -13.30
C HIS A 58 4.94 8.52 -12.94
N LEU A 59 5.03 9.76 -13.35
CA LEU A 59 3.93 10.72 -13.18
C LEU A 59 2.64 10.23 -13.87
N LEU A 60 2.76 9.75 -15.10
CA LEU A 60 1.63 9.20 -15.84
C LEU A 60 1.08 7.92 -15.19
N MET A 61 1.95 7.06 -14.71
CA MET A 61 1.58 5.82 -14.03
C MET A 61 0.77 6.13 -12.76
N VAL A 62 1.25 7.03 -11.91
CA VAL A 62 0.53 7.44 -10.68
C VAL A 62 -0.83 8.05 -11.05
N ALA A 63 -0.88 8.95 -12.02
CA ALA A 63 -2.14 9.57 -12.45
C ALA A 63 -3.17 8.54 -12.93
N THR A 64 -2.72 7.50 -13.62
CA THR A 64 -3.59 6.43 -14.09
C THR A 64 -4.03 5.50 -12.96
N LEU A 65 -3.08 5.06 -12.13
CA LEU A 65 -3.34 4.17 -10.98
C LEU A 65 -4.29 4.78 -9.95
N SER A 66 -4.36 6.11 -9.90
CA SER A 66 -5.25 6.86 -8.99
C SER A 66 -6.71 6.92 -9.45
N ARG A 67 -7.02 6.39 -10.63
CA ARG A 67 -8.38 6.41 -11.18
C ARG A 67 -9.24 5.28 -10.62
N PRO A 68 -10.54 5.53 -10.43
CA PRO A 68 -11.49 4.44 -10.17
C PRO A 68 -11.37 3.33 -11.24
N GLY A 69 -11.45 2.08 -10.81
CA GLY A 69 -11.27 0.93 -11.68
C GLY A 69 -9.85 0.38 -11.73
N MET A 70 -8.87 1.08 -11.17
CA MET A 70 -7.48 0.62 -11.12
C MET A 70 -7.11 -0.08 -9.81
N ASP A 71 -8.07 -0.41 -8.96
CA ASP A 71 -7.82 -1.00 -7.64
C ASP A 71 -6.97 -2.25 -7.66
N GLN A 72 -7.22 -3.14 -8.61
CA GLN A 72 -6.48 -4.39 -8.70
C GLN A 72 -5.01 -4.16 -9.04
N VAL A 73 -4.74 -3.30 -10.01
CA VAL A 73 -3.37 -2.98 -10.43
C VAL A 73 -2.64 -2.19 -9.34
N ALA A 74 -3.29 -1.16 -8.81
CA ALA A 74 -2.76 -0.36 -7.70
C ALA A 74 -2.51 -1.22 -6.46
N GLY A 75 -3.43 -2.09 -6.10
CA GLY A 75 -3.29 -3.01 -4.97
C GLY A 75 -2.14 -3.98 -5.13
N SER A 76 -1.95 -4.53 -6.32
CA SER A 76 -0.83 -5.41 -6.63
C SER A 76 0.53 -4.71 -6.45
N LEU A 77 0.63 -3.45 -6.89
CA LEU A 77 1.83 -2.65 -6.72
C LEU A 77 2.13 -2.37 -5.24
N ILE A 78 1.15 -1.88 -4.51
CA ILE A 78 1.28 -1.57 -3.07
C ILE A 78 1.66 -2.83 -2.29
N ARG A 79 0.96 -3.93 -2.54
CA ARG A 79 1.21 -5.20 -1.85
C ARG A 79 2.63 -5.71 -2.10
N ALA A 80 3.08 -5.72 -3.35
CA ALA A 80 4.43 -6.15 -3.70
C ALA A 80 5.49 -5.29 -3.03
N TRP A 81 5.30 -3.97 -3.00
CA TRP A 81 6.21 -3.05 -2.32
C TRP A 81 6.25 -3.30 -0.80
N LEU A 82 5.08 -3.46 -0.16
CA LEU A 82 5.01 -3.76 1.26
C LEU A 82 5.76 -5.05 1.61
N VAL A 83 5.50 -6.12 0.89
CA VAL A 83 6.12 -7.43 1.14
C VAL A 83 7.63 -7.41 0.90
N LYS A 84 8.10 -6.71 -0.13
CA LYS A 84 9.51 -6.74 -0.53
C LYS A 84 10.35 -5.65 0.13
N LYS A 85 9.80 -4.47 0.38
CA LYS A 85 10.54 -3.32 0.89
C LYS A 85 10.16 -2.91 2.32
N GLN A 86 8.98 -3.28 2.79
CA GLN A 86 8.50 -2.93 4.13
C GLN A 86 8.28 -4.15 5.03
N LYS A 87 9.01 -5.21 4.77
CA LYS A 87 8.93 -6.47 5.51
C LYS A 87 9.08 -6.28 7.02
N ALA A 88 10.03 -5.46 7.46
CA ALA A 88 10.25 -5.18 8.88
C ALA A 88 9.00 -4.62 9.56
N LEU A 89 8.26 -3.76 8.88
CA LEU A 89 7.02 -3.19 9.38
C LEU A 89 5.92 -4.25 9.48
N LEU A 90 5.78 -5.09 8.46
CA LEU A 90 4.79 -6.18 8.44
C LEU A 90 5.06 -7.17 9.59
N VAL A 91 6.30 -7.59 9.73
CA VAL A 91 6.73 -8.53 10.79
C VAL A 91 6.50 -7.92 12.18
N ASP A 92 6.82 -6.65 12.37
CA ASP A 92 6.60 -5.94 13.62
C ASP A 92 5.10 -5.91 14.02
N PHE A 93 4.23 -5.54 13.09
CA PHE A 93 2.80 -5.48 13.33
C PHE A 93 2.20 -6.85 13.65
N LEU A 94 2.44 -7.83 12.81
CA LEU A 94 1.90 -9.17 12.97
C LEU A 94 2.48 -9.87 14.21
N GLY A 95 3.75 -9.65 14.50
CA GLY A 95 4.41 -10.19 15.69
C GLY A 95 3.80 -9.64 16.97
N THR A 96 3.53 -8.35 17.04
CA THR A 96 2.88 -7.72 18.20
C THR A 96 1.45 -8.23 18.39
N LEU A 97 0.73 -8.47 17.29
CA LEU A 97 -0.62 -9.05 17.36
C LEU A 97 -0.63 -10.55 17.65
N GLY A 98 0.51 -11.23 17.61
CA GLY A 98 0.60 -12.67 17.79
C GLY A 98 0.00 -13.46 16.63
N ILE A 99 -0.06 -12.90 15.44
CA ILE A 99 -0.60 -13.55 14.24
C ILE A 99 0.51 -14.35 13.56
N PRO A 100 0.32 -15.66 13.31
CA PRO A 100 1.27 -16.45 12.56
C PRO A 100 1.45 -15.91 11.14
N HIS A 101 2.68 -15.76 10.71
CA HIS A 101 3.01 -15.26 9.38
C HIS A 101 4.29 -15.91 8.86
N ASN A 102 4.46 -15.87 7.55
CA ASN A 102 5.72 -16.19 6.88
C ASN A 102 6.31 -14.92 6.27
N GLU A 103 7.31 -14.36 6.90
CA GLU A 103 7.99 -13.15 6.46
C GLU A 103 7.05 -11.96 6.19
N GLY A 104 6.04 -11.80 7.04
CA GLY A 104 5.04 -10.73 6.90
C GLY A 104 3.83 -11.08 6.02
N VAL A 105 3.80 -12.27 5.46
CA VAL A 105 2.66 -12.77 4.67
C VAL A 105 1.81 -13.69 5.53
N VAL A 106 0.50 -13.47 5.54
CA VAL A 106 -0.47 -14.20 6.37
C VAL A 106 -1.38 -15.02 5.47
N ASP A 107 -1.57 -16.30 5.82
CA ASP A 107 -2.53 -17.17 5.12
C ASP A 107 -3.95 -16.90 5.62
N ASP A 108 -4.13 -16.84 6.94
CA ASP A 108 -5.43 -16.60 7.57
C ASP A 108 -5.32 -15.54 8.65
N LEU A 109 -6.27 -14.60 8.66
CA LEU A 109 -6.41 -13.59 9.71
C LEU A 109 -7.49 -14.00 10.71
N PRO A 110 -7.29 -13.74 12.02
CA PRO A 110 -8.35 -13.94 12.99
C PRO A 110 -9.54 -13.03 12.69
N GLY A 111 -10.75 -13.47 13.08
CA GLY A 111 -11.98 -12.69 12.86
C GLY A 111 -12.02 -11.38 13.64
N SER A 112 -11.26 -11.29 14.72
CA SER A 112 -11.14 -10.09 15.56
C SER A 112 -9.82 -10.10 16.30
N VAL A 113 -9.40 -8.93 16.76
CA VAL A 113 -8.25 -8.75 17.67
C VAL A 113 -8.68 -7.88 18.84
N ASP A 114 -8.05 -8.08 19.99
CA ASP A 114 -8.30 -7.29 21.20
C ASP A 114 -7.91 -5.82 20.96
N ASP A 115 -8.75 -4.89 21.43
CA ASP A 115 -8.55 -3.45 21.26
C ASP A 115 -7.22 -2.96 21.87
N ALA A 116 -6.87 -3.44 23.06
CA ALA A 116 -5.64 -3.04 23.73
C ALA A 116 -4.40 -3.55 22.99
N VAL A 117 -4.46 -4.77 22.47
CA VAL A 117 -3.37 -5.38 21.69
C VAL A 117 -3.22 -4.66 20.35
N LEU A 118 -4.32 -4.38 19.66
CA LEU A 118 -4.28 -3.62 18.40
C LEU A 118 -3.73 -2.22 18.61
N LYS A 119 -4.18 -1.52 19.63
CA LYS A 119 -3.69 -0.18 19.97
C LYS A 119 -2.17 -0.19 20.23
N ALA A 120 -1.70 -1.14 21.01
CA ALA A 120 -0.27 -1.29 21.30
C ALA A 120 0.55 -1.56 20.02
N ALA A 121 0.03 -2.40 19.13
CA ALA A 121 0.68 -2.70 17.85
C ALA A 121 0.76 -1.45 16.97
N VAL A 122 -0.31 -0.69 16.84
CA VAL A 122 -0.34 0.55 16.04
C VAL A 122 0.59 1.61 16.63
N GLU A 123 0.55 1.85 17.94
CA GLU A 123 1.46 2.81 18.59
C GLU A 123 2.92 2.39 18.42
N GLY A 124 3.22 1.10 18.47
CA GLY A 124 4.55 0.56 18.21
C GLY A 124 5.02 0.85 16.79
N LEU A 125 4.16 0.72 15.79
CA LEU A 125 4.50 1.06 14.40
C LEU A 125 4.77 2.55 14.25
N ILE A 126 3.93 3.40 14.82
CA ILE A 126 4.10 4.86 14.75
C ILE A 126 5.43 5.29 15.40
N ALA A 127 5.83 4.62 16.48
CA ALA A 127 7.08 4.93 17.17
C ALA A 127 8.34 4.50 16.40
N ARG A 128 8.25 3.43 15.59
CA ARG A 128 9.43 2.78 14.98
C ARG A 128 9.57 2.94 13.49
N HIS A 129 8.51 3.35 12.79
CA HIS A 129 8.49 3.42 11.33
C HIS A 129 8.05 4.80 10.83
N ALA A 130 8.31 5.09 9.56
CA ALA A 130 7.91 6.35 8.94
C ALA A 130 6.39 6.54 8.97
N PRO A 131 5.87 7.68 9.44
CA PRO A 131 4.43 7.87 9.68
C PRO A 131 3.56 7.63 8.44
N GLU A 132 3.96 8.15 7.29
CA GLU A 132 3.21 7.97 6.04
C GLU A 132 3.17 6.50 5.60
N VAL A 133 4.27 5.78 5.74
CA VAL A 133 4.36 4.36 5.41
C VAL A 133 3.43 3.54 6.33
N VAL A 134 3.39 3.87 7.62
CA VAL A 134 2.48 3.23 8.58
C VAL A 134 1.02 3.46 8.18
N ALA A 135 0.67 4.70 7.85
CA ALA A 135 -0.70 5.04 7.42
C ALA A 135 -1.09 4.28 6.14
N VAL A 136 -0.23 4.25 5.14
CA VAL A 136 -0.46 3.50 3.90
C VAL A 136 -0.61 2.01 4.19
N TYR A 137 0.28 1.44 5.00
CA TYR A 137 0.22 0.01 5.35
C TYR A 137 -1.09 -0.36 6.04
N LEU A 138 -1.47 0.36 7.08
CA LEU A 138 -2.67 0.02 7.86
C LEU A 138 -3.95 0.19 7.04
N ASN A 139 -4.03 1.21 6.18
CA ASN A 139 -5.16 1.36 5.26
C ASN A 139 -5.21 0.23 4.22
N ALA A 140 -4.07 -0.14 3.64
CA ALA A 140 -3.99 -1.26 2.71
C ALA A 140 -4.36 -2.59 3.40
N PHE A 141 -3.84 -2.82 4.60
CA PHE A 141 -4.18 -4.00 5.40
C PHE A 141 -5.68 -4.08 5.66
N ASN A 142 -6.31 -2.99 6.06
CA ASN A 142 -7.74 -2.94 6.33
C ASN A 142 -8.58 -3.22 5.06
N ASP A 143 -8.17 -2.70 3.91
CA ASP A 143 -8.86 -2.96 2.63
C ASP A 143 -8.76 -4.43 2.20
N MET A 144 -7.61 -5.06 2.45
CA MET A 144 -7.33 -6.45 2.08
C MET A 144 -7.81 -7.46 3.13
N ASN A 145 -8.19 -7.02 4.32
CA ASN A 145 -8.60 -7.87 5.42
C ASN A 145 -10.07 -8.30 5.27
N ALA A 146 -10.30 -9.50 4.78
CA ALA A 146 -11.63 -10.07 4.64
C ALA A 146 -12.39 -10.23 5.98
N ALA A 147 -11.66 -10.35 7.10
CA ALA A 147 -12.26 -10.43 8.44
C ALA A 147 -12.83 -9.09 8.91
N SER A 148 -12.37 -7.98 8.34
CA SER A 148 -12.91 -6.63 8.58
C SER A 148 -12.99 -6.24 10.06
N TRP A 149 -11.84 -5.98 10.68
CA TRP A 149 -11.77 -5.59 12.09
C TRP A 149 -12.34 -4.19 12.32
N SER A 150 -13.46 -4.12 13.04
CA SER A 150 -14.16 -2.86 13.30
C SER A 150 -13.34 -1.88 14.12
N ASN A 151 -12.51 -2.36 15.05
CA ASN A 151 -11.63 -1.52 15.86
C ASN A 151 -10.51 -0.88 15.01
N LEU A 152 -9.90 -1.63 14.08
CA LEU A 152 -8.92 -1.05 13.15
C LEU A 152 -9.57 0.00 12.26
N LYS A 153 -10.73 -0.30 11.69
CA LYS A 153 -11.49 0.65 10.89
C LYS A 153 -11.77 1.95 11.65
N SER A 154 -12.23 1.83 12.89
CA SER A 154 -12.47 3.00 13.75
C SER A 154 -11.20 3.82 14.02
N MET A 155 -10.06 3.17 14.25
CA MET A 155 -8.78 3.86 14.42
C MET A 155 -8.39 4.62 13.16
N LEU A 156 -8.52 4.02 11.98
CA LEU A 156 -8.18 4.66 10.71
C LEU A 156 -9.08 5.88 10.40
N GLU A 157 -10.33 5.83 10.84
CA GLU A 157 -11.28 6.93 10.65
C GLU A 157 -11.07 8.09 11.62
N ASN A 158 -10.58 7.82 12.83
CA ASN A 158 -10.55 8.79 13.93
C ASN A 158 -9.14 9.26 14.30
N ASP A 159 -8.07 8.57 13.91
CA ASP A 159 -6.70 8.97 14.24
C ASP A 159 -6.07 9.72 13.05
N PRO A 160 -5.81 11.04 13.17
CA PRO A 160 -5.22 11.83 12.09
C PRO A 160 -3.85 11.32 11.63
N ARG A 161 -3.10 10.64 12.50
CA ARG A 161 -1.77 10.09 12.17
C ARG A 161 -1.85 8.93 11.18
N LEU A 162 -3.02 8.29 11.06
CA LEU A 162 -3.26 7.14 10.19
C LEU A 162 -3.99 7.50 8.90
N GLN A 163 -4.30 8.77 8.69
CA GLN A 163 -4.95 9.24 7.47
C GLN A 163 -3.91 9.49 6.38
N VAL A 164 -4.18 9.00 5.17
CA VAL A 164 -3.34 9.21 3.99
C VAL A 164 -3.83 10.45 3.26
N GLY A 165 -2.93 11.41 3.01
CA GLY A 165 -3.28 12.67 2.34
C GLY A 165 -4.09 13.65 3.17
N GLY A 166 -4.24 13.42 4.46
CA GLY A 166 -5.04 14.25 5.37
C GLY A 166 -4.41 15.59 5.76
N HIS A 167 -3.34 15.99 5.11
CA HIS A 167 -2.63 17.25 5.40
C HIS A 167 -2.51 18.12 4.15
N ALA A 168 -3.62 18.30 3.49
CA ALA A 168 -3.71 19.41 2.53
C ALA A 168 -4.21 20.65 3.25
#